data_9f1e408e43453fb3a234d8f1d15571f6
#
_entry.id   9f1e408e43453fb3a234d8f1d15571f6
#
_cell.length_a   1.000
_cell.length_b   1.000
_cell.length_c   1.000
_cell.angle_alpha   90.00
_cell.angle_beta   90.00
_cell.angle_gamma   90.00
#
_symmetry.space_group_name_H-M   'P 1'
#
loop_
_entity.id
_entity.type
_entity.pdbx_description
1 polymer ?
#
loop_
_entity_poly.entity_id
_entity_poly.type
_entity_poly.pdbx_seq_one_letter_code
_entity_poly.pdbx_strand_id
1 'polypeptide(L)'
;MIRIEVFSPAKLNLNLKILNRRPDGYHNIQTIFQFIDFGDHMTFELTKDRGVQLISNEKIHNNLILKAADMIEEKLSKPLNCKITLNKKIPIGAGLGGGSSNAATTLLILNRLLHLNYSNDQLSKLGYQLGADVPIFLLGKNALAEGIGEKLMPIATPECWFLIVYPRISVSTNEIFSHSELTRNSLPSKISAILKGHSENDCQNLVASLYPEISSVLKWLKDQGNPKLTGTGSCIFCQFETQEKAKTVLEVLPNKWIGFVTKGISTSPVHKTIDRLEFGASPSG
;
A
#
# COMPACT_ATOMS: atom_id res chain seq x y z
N MET A 1 17.26 -15.16 20.91
CA MET A 1 16.07 -14.26 20.76
C MET A 1 15.84 -14.13 19.26
N ILE A 2 14.70 -14.54 18.73
CA ILE A 2 14.42 -14.46 17.28
C ILE A 2 14.06 -13.01 16.95
N ARG A 3 14.81 -12.41 16.02
CA ARG A 3 14.61 -11.07 15.52
C ARG A 3 14.50 -11.11 14.00
N ILE A 4 13.44 -10.53 13.45
CA ILE A 4 13.22 -10.44 12.00
C ILE A 4 13.12 -8.97 11.61
N GLU A 5 13.94 -8.57 10.66
CA GLU A 5 13.85 -7.26 10.01
C GLU A 5 13.22 -7.43 8.64
N VAL A 6 12.26 -6.56 8.32
CA VAL A 6 11.49 -6.66 7.08
C VAL A 6 11.16 -5.28 6.53
N PHE A 7 11.19 -5.18 5.20
CA PHE A 7 10.79 -3.99 4.47
C PHE A 7 9.34 -4.14 4.03
N SER A 8 8.46 -3.25 4.53
CA SER A 8 7.02 -3.19 4.27
C SER A 8 6.76 -2.18 3.14
N PRO A 9 6.54 -2.64 1.88
CA PRO A 9 6.53 -1.78 0.71
C PRO A 9 5.26 -0.94 0.60
N ALA A 10 5.35 0.20 -0.10
CA ALA A 10 4.19 0.94 -0.57
C ALA A 10 3.63 0.36 -1.88
N LYS A 11 2.43 0.81 -2.26
CA LYS A 11 1.79 0.52 -3.55
C LYS A 11 1.32 1.80 -4.23
N LEU A 12 1.15 1.72 -5.54
CA LEU A 12 0.40 2.67 -6.34
C LEU A 12 -0.88 2.03 -6.89
N ASN A 13 -1.90 2.85 -7.09
CA ASN A 13 -3.00 2.51 -7.98
C ASN A 13 -2.67 3.10 -9.35
N LEU A 14 -2.30 2.28 -10.35
CA LEU A 14 -1.98 2.77 -11.69
C LEU A 14 -3.18 3.39 -12.39
N ASN A 15 -4.38 2.96 -12.00
CA ASN A 15 -5.68 3.52 -12.32
C ASN A 15 -6.62 3.32 -11.14
N LEU A 16 -7.74 4.01 -11.13
CA LEU A 16 -8.85 3.71 -10.22
C LEU A 16 -10.16 4.07 -10.92
N LYS A 17 -10.91 3.06 -11.35
CA LYS A 17 -12.25 3.22 -11.92
C LYS A 17 -13.30 2.83 -10.89
N ILE A 18 -14.33 3.65 -10.73
CA ILE A 18 -15.47 3.40 -9.87
C ILE A 18 -16.65 3.05 -10.77
N LEU A 19 -16.95 1.75 -10.84
CA LEU A 19 -17.88 1.18 -11.81
C LEU A 19 -19.34 1.40 -11.40
N ASN A 20 -19.65 1.23 -10.12
CA ASN A 20 -20.97 1.49 -9.54
C ASN A 20 -20.92 1.51 -8.01
N ARG A 21 -21.99 2.00 -7.40
CA ARG A 21 -22.22 1.89 -5.96
C ARG A 21 -23.10 0.67 -5.68
N ARG A 22 -22.71 -0.11 -4.68
CA ARG A 22 -23.42 -1.32 -4.24
C ARG A 22 -24.52 -0.98 -3.22
N PRO A 23 -25.51 -1.85 -3.03
CA PRO A 23 -26.56 -1.66 -1.99
C PRO A 23 -26.00 -1.61 -0.56
N ASP A 24 -24.84 -2.25 -0.30
CA ASP A 24 -24.15 -2.25 0.99
C ASP A 24 -23.35 -0.96 1.26
N GLY A 25 -23.42 0.02 0.33
CA GLY A 25 -22.75 1.31 0.44
C GLY A 25 -21.33 1.35 -0.09
N TYR A 26 -20.70 0.18 -0.33
CA TYR A 26 -19.39 0.09 -0.98
C TYR A 26 -19.49 0.37 -2.49
N HIS A 27 -18.32 0.44 -3.15
CA HIS A 27 -18.23 0.67 -4.59
C HIS A 27 -17.53 -0.50 -5.27
N ASN A 28 -18.07 -0.96 -6.40
CA ASN A 28 -17.31 -1.82 -7.29
C ASN A 28 -16.28 -0.96 -8.02
N ILE A 29 -15.04 -1.37 -7.93
CA ILE A 29 -13.90 -0.67 -8.53
C ILE A 29 -13.13 -1.56 -9.51
N GLN A 30 -12.29 -0.94 -10.33
CA GLN A 30 -11.23 -1.61 -11.06
C GLN A 30 -9.94 -0.81 -10.88
N THR A 31 -8.89 -1.48 -10.39
CA THR A 31 -7.58 -0.87 -10.24
C THR A 31 -6.47 -1.88 -10.51
N ILE A 32 -5.30 -1.41 -10.96
CA ILE A 32 -4.07 -2.19 -10.95
C ILE A 32 -3.19 -1.68 -9.83
N PHE A 33 -2.87 -2.56 -8.89
CA PHE A 33 -1.90 -2.31 -7.86
C PHE A 33 -0.49 -2.61 -8.36
N GLN A 34 0.40 -1.65 -8.16
CA GLN A 34 1.84 -1.75 -8.45
C GLN A 34 2.63 -1.52 -7.16
N PHE A 35 3.42 -2.49 -6.73
CA PHE A 35 4.40 -2.28 -5.66
C PHE A 35 5.55 -1.39 -6.13
N ILE A 36 6.08 -0.62 -5.20
CA ILE A 36 7.25 0.25 -5.43
C ILE A 36 8.34 -0.02 -4.39
N ASP A 37 9.59 0.23 -4.77
CA ASP A 37 10.76 0.10 -3.90
C ASP A 37 10.91 1.31 -2.96
N PHE A 38 9.83 1.60 -2.27
CA PHE A 38 9.72 2.59 -1.20
C PHE A 38 8.79 2.02 -0.13
N GLY A 39 9.16 2.14 1.14
CA GLY A 39 8.38 1.51 2.20
C GLY A 39 8.89 1.81 3.60
N ASP A 40 8.22 1.20 4.58
CA ASP A 40 8.56 1.26 5.98
C ASP A 40 9.51 0.13 6.37
N HIS A 41 10.33 0.32 7.38
CA HIS A 41 11.12 -0.74 7.98
C HIS A 41 10.46 -1.20 9.28
N MET A 42 10.29 -2.51 9.42
CA MET A 42 9.72 -3.12 10.61
C MET A 42 10.68 -4.15 11.19
N THR A 43 10.70 -4.25 12.51
CA THR A 43 11.45 -5.29 13.23
C THR A 43 10.49 -6.00 14.17
N PHE A 44 10.54 -7.33 14.21
CA PHE A 44 9.74 -8.19 15.07
C PHE A 44 10.67 -8.98 15.98
N GLU A 45 10.42 -8.93 17.29
CA GLU A 45 11.21 -9.63 18.30
C GLU A 45 10.25 -10.34 19.27
N LEU A 46 10.36 -11.68 19.38
CA LEU A 46 9.67 -12.39 20.47
C LEU A 46 10.38 -12.09 21.79
N THR A 47 9.61 -11.67 22.80
CA THR A 47 10.13 -11.23 24.10
C THR A 47 9.60 -12.12 25.23
N LYS A 48 10.15 -11.90 26.44
CA LYS A 48 9.58 -12.46 27.68
C LYS A 48 8.58 -11.49 28.33
N ASP A 49 8.60 -10.23 27.91
CA ASP A 49 7.72 -9.18 28.41
C ASP A 49 6.29 -9.44 27.92
N ARG A 50 5.33 -9.27 28.81
CA ARG A 50 3.93 -9.57 28.52
C ARG A 50 3.34 -8.58 27.50
N GLY A 51 2.65 -9.12 26.49
CA GLY A 51 1.87 -8.37 25.52
C GLY A 51 2.66 -7.89 24.31
N VAL A 52 1.96 -7.18 23.44
CA VAL A 52 2.53 -6.60 22.23
C VAL A 52 2.97 -5.15 22.50
N GLN A 53 4.26 -4.89 22.32
CA GLN A 53 4.84 -3.55 22.44
C GLN A 53 5.12 -2.99 21.03
N LEU A 54 4.54 -1.83 20.72
CA LEU A 54 4.82 -1.12 19.46
C LEU A 54 5.65 0.13 19.74
N ILE A 55 6.84 0.20 19.12
CA ILE A 55 7.70 1.39 19.08
C ILE A 55 7.65 1.97 17.67
N SER A 56 7.31 3.24 17.53
CA SER A 56 7.23 3.92 16.24
C SER A 56 7.80 5.34 16.33
N ASN A 57 8.47 5.77 15.27
CA ASN A 57 8.92 7.17 15.10
C ASN A 57 7.75 8.14 14.80
N GLU A 58 6.56 7.63 14.49
CA GLU A 58 5.35 8.39 14.23
C GLU A 58 4.21 7.95 15.13
N LYS A 59 3.44 8.90 15.65
CA LYS A 59 2.24 8.61 16.44
C LYS A 59 1.07 8.31 15.49
N ILE A 60 0.60 7.07 15.49
CA ILE A 60 -0.47 6.61 14.59
C ILE A 60 -1.69 6.22 15.44
N HIS A 61 -2.77 6.96 15.29
CA HIS A 61 -4.05 6.61 15.91
C HIS A 61 -4.67 5.39 15.21
N ASN A 62 -5.33 4.52 15.97
CA ASN A 62 -5.95 3.28 15.45
C ASN A 62 -5.00 2.43 14.61
N ASN A 63 -3.78 2.21 15.12
CA ASN A 63 -2.71 1.54 14.39
C ASN A 63 -3.09 0.11 13.99
N LEU A 64 -3.06 -0.16 12.68
CA LEU A 64 -3.42 -1.46 12.12
C LEU A 64 -2.41 -2.57 12.47
N ILE A 65 -1.18 -2.25 12.86
CA ILE A 65 -0.20 -3.22 13.38
C ILE A 65 -0.74 -3.86 14.66
N LEU A 66 -1.21 -3.05 15.61
CA LEU A 66 -1.76 -3.56 16.87
C LEU A 66 -3.01 -4.39 16.60
N LYS A 67 -3.94 -3.91 15.78
CA LYS A 67 -5.13 -4.68 15.41
C LYS A 67 -4.79 -6.01 14.74
N ALA A 68 -3.79 -6.04 13.88
CA ALA A 68 -3.32 -7.29 13.25
C ALA A 68 -2.69 -8.24 14.28
N ALA A 69 -1.94 -7.72 15.25
CA ALA A 69 -1.38 -8.50 16.34
C ALA A 69 -2.46 -9.05 17.27
N ASP A 70 -3.48 -8.24 17.64
CA ASP A 70 -4.62 -8.65 18.44
C ASP A 70 -5.40 -9.79 17.77
N MET A 71 -5.66 -9.69 16.46
CA MET A 71 -6.34 -10.75 15.69
C MET A 71 -5.56 -12.08 15.68
N ILE A 72 -4.22 -12.01 15.68
CA ILE A 72 -3.37 -13.19 15.81
C ILE A 72 -3.43 -13.71 17.26
N GLU A 73 -3.33 -12.83 18.26
CA GLU A 73 -3.37 -13.23 19.67
C GLU A 73 -4.67 -13.96 20.04
N GLU A 74 -5.82 -13.52 19.52
CA GLU A 74 -7.11 -14.19 19.71
C GLU A 74 -7.12 -15.66 19.24
N LYS A 75 -6.20 -16.06 18.36
CA LYS A 75 -6.06 -17.43 17.84
C LYS A 75 -5.04 -18.26 18.61
N LEU A 76 -4.36 -17.66 19.59
CA LEU A 76 -3.36 -18.34 20.39
C LEU A 76 -3.98 -18.85 21.71
N SER A 77 -3.45 -19.97 22.21
CA SER A 77 -3.77 -20.50 23.54
C SER A 77 -3.04 -19.77 24.68
N LYS A 78 -2.13 -18.86 24.34
CA LYS A 78 -1.29 -18.09 25.28
C LYS A 78 -1.10 -16.66 24.77
N PRO A 79 -0.82 -15.69 25.64
CA PRO A 79 -0.55 -14.31 25.26
C PRO A 79 0.58 -14.20 24.23
N LEU A 80 0.41 -13.29 23.28
CA LEU A 80 1.45 -12.91 22.32
C LEU A 80 2.42 -11.93 23.00
N ASN A 81 3.66 -12.35 23.17
CA ASN A 81 4.73 -11.53 23.72
C ASN A 81 5.68 -11.12 22.61
N CYS A 82 5.47 -9.93 22.05
CA CYS A 82 6.20 -9.47 20.88
C CYS A 82 6.48 -7.97 20.95
N LYS A 83 7.71 -7.57 20.64
CA LYS A 83 8.07 -6.19 20.40
C LYS A 83 8.14 -5.94 18.89
N ILE A 84 7.38 -4.96 18.43
CA ILE A 84 7.35 -4.52 17.04
C ILE A 84 7.92 -3.11 16.99
N THR A 85 8.95 -2.90 16.17
CA THR A 85 9.50 -1.57 15.92
C THR A 85 9.14 -1.16 14.49
N LEU A 86 8.55 0.02 14.33
CA LEU A 86 8.19 0.62 13.06
C LEU A 86 9.01 1.89 12.82
N ASN A 87 9.81 1.90 11.75
CA ASN A 87 10.40 3.10 11.19
C ASN A 87 9.56 3.53 9.98
N LYS A 88 8.62 4.45 10.23
CA LYS A 88 7.64 4.93 9.26
C LYS A 88 8.29 5.92 8.29
N LYS A 89 8.24 5.63 7.00
CA LYS A 89 8.68 6.48 5.89
C LYS A 89 7.52 6.81 4.94
N ILE A 90 6.56 5.89 4.78
CA ILE A 90 5.38 6.12 3.96
C ILE A 90 4.50 7.17 4.64
N PRO A 91 4.19 8.31 4.01
CA PRO A 91 3.32 9.32 4.60
C PRO A 91 1.93 8.78 4.93
N ILE A 92 1.38 9.22 6.06
CA ILE A 92 0.05 8.77 6.52
C ILE A 92 -1.03 9.46 5.69
N GLY A 93 -2.05 8.72 5.25
CA GLY A 93 -3.17 9.26 4.47
C GLY A 93 -2.79 9.76 3.07
N ALA A 94 -1.74 9.17 2.47
CA ALA A 94 -1.16 9.61 1.20
C ALA A 94 -1.53 8.73 -0.01
N GLY A 95 -2.44 7.76 0.13
CA GLY A 95 -2.85 6.87 -0.97
C GLY A 95 -1.85 5.77 -1.33
N LEU A 96 -0.76 5.64 -0.56
CA LEU A 96 0.33 4.68 -0.80
C LEU A 96 0.15 3.34 -0.06
N GLY A 97 -0.93 3.16 0.70
CA GLY A 97 -1.28 1.92 1.39
C GLY A 97 -0.41 1.55 2.59
N GLY A 98 0.34 2.51 3.19
CA GLY A 98 1.33 2.23 4.22
C GLY A 98 0.78 1.51 5.46
N GLY A 99 -0.39 1.92 5.97
CA GLY A 99 -1.04 1.24 7.11
C GLY A 99 -1.44 -0.20 6.79
N SER A 100 -2.00 -0.43 5.60
CA SER A 100 -2.40 -1.76 5.12
C SER A 100 -1.18 -2.65 4.86
N SER A 101 -0.09 -2.08 4.34
CA SER A 101 1.19 -2.77 4.18
C SER A 101 1.74 -3.24 5.53
N ASN A 102 1.78 -2.34 6.52
CA ASN A 102 2.27 -2.68 7.85
C ASN A 102 1.41 -3.77 8.53
N ALA A 103 0.09 -3.70 8.38
CA ALA A 103 -0.83 -4.72 8.90
C ALA A 103 -0.60 -6.09 8.24
N ALA A 104 -0.54 -6.13 6.90
CA ALA A 104 -0.25 -7.36 6.16
C ALA A 104 1.11 -7.96 6.54
N THR A 105 2.15 -7.11 6.64
CA THR A 105 3.48 -7.52 7.11
C THR A 105 3.40 -8.12 8.51
N THR A 106 2.62 -7.54 9.42
CA THR A 106 2.43 -8.07 10.77
C THR A 106 1.77 -9.45 10.74
N LEU A 107 0.68 -9.62 9.98
CA LEU A 107 0.01 -10.91 9.83
C LEU A 107 0.97 -11.99 9.27
N LEU A 108 1.70 -11.67 8.21
CA LEU A 108 2.62 -12.60 7.55
C LEU A 108 3.78 -13.01 8.48
N ILE A 109 4.42 -12.04 9.13
CA ILE A 109 5.58 -12.30 10.00
C ILE A 109 5.16 -13.04 11.27
N LEU A 110 4.06 -12.66 11.92
CA LEU A 110 3.56 -13.38 13.10
C LEU A 110 3.08 -14.79 12.75
N ASN A 111 2.41 -14.98 11.62
CA ASN A 111 2.06 -16.31 11.12
C ASN A 111 3.29 -17.22 11.03
N ARG A 112 4.40 -16.68 10.52
CA ARG A 112 5.66 -17.40 10.39
C ARG A 112 6.37 -17.62 11.72
N LEU A 113 6.54 -16.56 12.53
CA LEU A 113 7.23 -16.61 13.84
C LEU A 113 6.59 -17.56 14.84
N LEU A 114 5.26 -17.66 14.79
CA LEU A 114 4.47 -18.46 15.72
C LEU A 114 4.10 -19.84 15.15
N HIS A 115 4.56 -20.16 13.93
CA HIS A 115 4.28 -21.43 13.24
C HIS A 115 2.76 -21.74 13.16
N LEU A 116 1.92 -20.72 12.89
CA LEU A 116 0.47 -20.89 12.86
C LEU A 116 0.01 -21.64 11.61
N ASN A 117 0.82 -21.62 10.54
CA ASN A 117 0.55 -22.31 9.28
C ASN A 117 -0.77 -21.88 8.60
N TYR A 118 -1.22 -20.63 8.81
CA TYR A 118 -2.36 -20.11 8.10
C TYR A 118 -2.06 -20.01 6.62
N SER A 119 -2.99 -20.51 5.82
CA SER A 119 -2.95 -20.37 4.36
C SER A 119 -3.15 -18.91 3.93
N ASN A 120 -2.80 -18.61 2.68
CA ASN A 120 -3.05 -17.29 2.09
C ASN A 120 -4.53 -16.88 2.15
N ASP A 121 -5.46 -17.83 1.97
CA ASP A 121 -6.89 -17.57 2.07
C ASP A 121 -7.33 -17.21 3.51
N GLN A 122 -6.76 -17.89 4.51
CA GLN A 122 -7.05 -17.58 5.91
C GLN A 122 -6.49 -16.20 6.29
N LEU A 123 -5.26 -15.88 5.89
CA LEU A 123 -4.66 -14.56 6.11
C LEU A 123 -5.44 -13.48 5.36
N SER A 124 -5.88 -13.72 4.12
CA SER A 124 -6.68 -12.77 3.34
C SER A 124 -8.00 -12.44 4.02
N LYS A 125 -8.68 -13.44 4.63
CA LYS A 125 -9.90 -13.22 5.41
C LYS A 125 -9.67 -12.33 6.63
N LEU A 126 -8.54 -12.50 7.34
CA LEU A 126 -8.15 -11.62 8.43
C LEU A 126 -7.80 -10.22 7.91
N GLY A 127 -7.00 -10.14 6.84
CA GLY A 127 -6.59 -8.89 6.23
C GLY A 127 -7.76 -8.04 5.77
N TYR A 128 -8.80 -8.67 5.24
CA TYR A 128 -10.00 -8.00 4.78
C TYR A 128 -10.73 -7.22 5.90
N GLN A 129 -10.73 -7.76 7.13
CA GLN A 129 -11.32 -7.11 8.29
C GLN A 129 -10.51 -5.88 8.75
N LEU A 130 -9.21 -5.84 8.40
CA LEU A 130 -8.33 -4.72 8.73
C LEU A 130 -8.43 -3.56 7.71
N GLY A 131 -8.70 -3.88 6.43
CA GLY A 131 -8.86 -2.86 5.40
C GLY A 131 -8.82 -3.43 3.98
N ALA A 132 -9.45 -2.70 3.05
CA ALA A 132 -9.61 -3.12 1.65
C ALA A 132 -8.28 -3.32 0.89
N ASP A 133 -7.24 -2.57 1.26
CA ASP A 133 -5.91 -2.70 0.64
C ASP A 133 -5.02 -3.76 1.30
N VAL A 134 -5.40 -4.36 2.44
CA VAL A 134 -4.55 -5.36 3.12
C VAL A 134 -4.36 -6.63 2.27
N PRO A 135 -5.38 -7.16 1.58
CA PRO A 135 -5.24 -8.38 0.78
C PRO A 135 -4.18 -8.30 -0.33
N ILE A 136 -3.97 -7.15 -0.98
CA ILE A 136 -2.93 -7.03 -2.01
C ILE A 136 -1.51 -7.20 -1.43
N PHE A 137 -1.28 -6.69 -0.21
CA PHE A 137 0.00 -6.85 0.48
C PHE A 137 0.22 -8.29 0.98
N LEU A 138 -0.86 -8.99 1.34
CA LEU A 138 -0.82 -10.42 1.67
C LEU A 138 -0.53 -11.29 0.44
N LEU A 139 -1.10 -10.95 -0.73
CA LEU A 139 -0.81 -11.59 -2.00
C LEU A 139 0.65 -11.40 -2.43
N GLY A 140 1.21 -10.21 -2.17
CA GLY A 140 2.61 -9.88 -2.43
C GLY A 140 3.03 -9.80 -3.90
N LYS A 141 2.08 -9.74 -4.83
CA LYS A 141 2.32 -9.59 -6.28
C LYS A 141 1.46 -8.46 -6.83
N ASN A 142 1.94 -7.78 -7.86
CA ASN A 142 1.13 -6.81 -8.59
C ASN A 142 -0.13 -7.51 -9.14
N ALA A 143 -1.27 -6.83 -9.06
CA ALA A 143 -2.53 -7.45 -9.44
C ALA A 143 -3.54 -6.46 -10.01
N LEU A 144 -4.37 -6.94 -10.92
CA LEU A 144 -5.67 -6.34 -11.18
C LEU A 144 -6.57 -6.65 -9.99
N ALA A 145 -7.24 -5.64 -9.47
CA ALA A 145 -8.21 -5.75 -8.39
C ALA A 145 -9.59 -5.30 -8.89
N GLU A 146 -10.58 -6.09 -8.59
CA GLU A 146 -11.99 -5.83 -8.90
C GLU A 146 -12.86 -6.05 -7.65
N GLY A 147 -14.19 -5.87 -7.78
CA GLY A 147 -15.08 -5.86 -6.63
C GLY A 147 -14.87 -4.60 -5.80
N ILE A 148 -14.75 -4.71 -4.48
CA ILE A 148 -14.35 -3.60 -3.61
C ILE A 148 -12.82 -3.54 -3.42
N GLY A 149 -12.05 -4.31 -4.21
CA GLY A 149 -10.60 -4.47 -4.16
C GLY A 149 -10.15 -5.88 -3.74
N GLU A 150 -11.10 -6.78 -3.49
CA GLU A 150 -10.85 -8.13 -2.96
C GLU A 150 -10.56 -9.19 -4.04
N LYS A 151 -11.06 -8.98 -5.25
CA LYS A 151 -10.85 -9.93 -6.35
C LYS A 151 -9.52 -9.62 -7.02
N LEU A 152 -8.48 -10.27 -6.53
CA LEU A 152 -7.11 -10.03 -6.96
C LEU A 152 -6.68 -11.06 -8.01
N MET A 153 -6.29 -10.58 -9.19
CA MET A 153 -5.71 -11.37 -10.26
C MET A 153 -4.27 -10.91 -10.48
N PRO A 154 -3.26 -11.73 -10.15
CA PRO A 154 -1.86 -11.36 -10.38
C PRO A 154 -1.59 -11.04 -11.85
N ILE A 155 -0.87 -9.97 -12.12
CA ILE A 155 -0.47 -9.56 -13.46
C ILE A 155 0.99 -9.10 -13.49
N ALA A 156 1.64 -9.28 -14.64
CA ALA A 156 2.93 -8.68 -14.90
C ALA A 156 2.75 -7.19 -15.23
N THR A 157 3.54 -6.35 -14.59
CA THR A 157 3.61 -4.92 -14.90
C THR A 157 4.98 -4.59 -15.50
N PRO A 158 5.07 -3.58 -16.40
CA PRO A 158 6.34 -3.17 -16.97
C PRO A 158 7.30 -2.67 -15.88
N GLU A 159 8.58 -2.91 -16.07
CA GLU A 159 9.61 -2.22 -15.29
C GLU A 159 9.60 -0.74 -15.64
N CYS A 160 9.45 0.11 -14.64
CA CYS A 160 9.41 1.55 -14.83
C CYS A 160 9.84 2.26 -13.55
N TRP A 161 10.10 3.54 -13.67
CA TRP A 161 10.40 4.43 -12.57
C TRP A 161 9.24 5.37 -12.30
N PHE A 162 9.08 5.74 -11.06
CA PHE A 162 8.05 6.68 -10.64
C PHE A 162 8.68 7.85 -9.90
N LEU A 163 8.27 9.06 -10.26
CA LEU A 163 8.38 10.21 -9.38
C LEU A 163 7.09 10.31 -8.59
N ILE A 164 7.19 10.25 -7.28
CA ILE A 164 6.08 10.42 -6.35
C ILE A 164 6.19 11.81 -5.73
N VAL A 165 5.10 12.56 -5.72
CA VAL A 165 5.02 13.87 -5.06
C VAL A 165 3.95 13.84 -3.97
N TYR A 166 4.36 14.15 -2.75
CA TYR A 166 3.51 14.28 -1.58
C TYR A 166 3.31 15.76 -1.24
N PRO A 167 2.08 16.29 -1.33
CA PRO A 167 1.77 17.71 -1.08
C PRO A 167 1.71 18.08 0.41
N ARG A 168 2.14 17.21 1.32
CA ARG A 168 2.14 17.37 2.79
C ARG A 168 0.75 17.51 3.41
N ILE A 169 -0.28 16.99 2.76
CA ILE A 169 -1.64 16.91 3.28
C ILE A 169 -2.11 15.46 3.26
N SER A 170 -3.07 15.13 4.09
CA SER A 170 -3.75 13.82 4.06
C SER A 170 -5.17 13.98 3.52
N VAL A 171 -5.65 12.95 2.84
CA VAL A 171 -7.02 12.88 2.29
C VAL A 171 -7.73 11.70 2.92
N SER A 172 -8.94 11.93 3.41
CA SER A 172 -9.77 10.87 3.98
C SER A 172 -10.42 10.04 2.87
N THR A 173 -10.07 8.76 2.79
CA THR A 173 -10.68 7.84 1.82
C THR A 173 -12.20 7.77 1.99
N ASN A 174 -12.69 7.75 3.23
CA ASN A 174 -14.12 7.69 3.50
C ASN A 174 -14.85 8.96 3.03
N GLU A 175 -14.26 10.13 3.22
CA GLU A 175 -14.80 11.41 2.74
C GLU A 175 -14.96 11.40 1.22
N ILE A 176 -13.94 10.99 0.48
CA ILE A 176 -13.96 10.97 -0.98
C ILE A 176 -15.00 9.95 -1.50
N PHE A 177 -15.00 8.72 -0.97
CA PHE A 177 -15.95 7.70 -1.42
C PHE A 177 -17.40 8.00 -1.05
N SER A 178 -17.66 8.80 -0.02
CA SER A 178 -19.02 9.23 0.38
C SER A 178 -19.48 10.50 -0.34
N HIS A 179 -18.58 11.25 -0.99
CA HIS A 179 -18.89 12.54 -1.59
C HIS A 179 -19.90 12.43 -2.74
N SER A 180 -20.89 13.34 -2.80
CA SER A 180 -21.98 13.30 -3.79
C SER A 180 -21.51 13.43 -5.24
N GLU A 181 -20.45 14.22 -5.48
CA GLU A 181 -19.90 14.50 -6.82
C GLU A 181 -18.91 13.42 -7.33
N LEU A 182 -18.67 12.38 -6.54
CA LEU A 182 -17.80 11.30 -7.00
C LEU A 182 -18.42 10.58 -8.19
N THR A 183 -17.65 10.41 -9.26
CA THR A 183 -18.06 9.60 -10.44
C THR A 183 -18.24 8.13 -10.04
N ARG A 184 -19.41 7.52 -10.35
CA ARG A 184 -19.77 6.16 -9.92
C ARG A 184 -20.31 5.26 -11.03
N ASN A 185 -20.02 5.58 -12.28
CA ASN A 185 -20.57 4.88 -13.46
C ASN A 185 -19.54 4.76 -14.57
N SER A 186 -18.27 4.68 -14.20
CA SER A 186 -17.19 4.53 -15.18
C SER A 186 -17.20 3.14 -15.81
N LEU A 187 -16.77 3.09 -17.07
CA LEU A 187 -16.50 1.82 -17.75
C LEU A 187 -15.14 1.27 -17.33
N PRO A 188 -14.98 -0.06 -17.25
CA PRO A 188 -13.69 -0.68 -17.02
C PRO A 188 -12.66 -0.27 -18.09
N SER A 189 -11.45 0.00 -17.67
CA SER A 189 -10.34 0.27 -18.58
C SER A 189 -9.70 -1.02 -19.09
N LYS A 190 -9.22 -1.00 -20.33
CA LYS A 190 -8.42 -2.11 -20.87
C LYS A 190 -7.08 -2.20 -20.11
N ILE A 191 -6.72 -3.38 -19.65
CA ILE A 191 -5.46 -3.62 -18.90
C ILE A 191 -4.25 -3.09 -19.68
N SER A 192 -4.20 -3.36 -20.99
CA SER A 192 -3.10 -2.88 -21.85
C SER A 192 -2.99 -1.35 -21.90
N ALA A 193 -4.10 -0.62 -21.82
CA ALA A 193 -4.10 0.84 -21.75
C ALA A 193 -3.58 1.33 -20.39
N ILE A 194 -3.99 0.69 -19.31
CA ILE A 194 -3.51 1.02 -17.94
C ILE A 194 -1.99 0.86 -17.86
N LEU A 195 -1.47 -0.28 -18.33
CA LEU A 195 -0.04 -0.60 -18.29
C LEU A 195 0.81 0.34 -19.18
N LYS A 196 0.24 0.90 -20.24
CA LYS A 196 0.87 1.94 -21.07
C LYS A 196 0.74 3.35 -20.48
N GLY A 197 0.15 3.51 -19.31
CA GLY A 197 -0.05 4.81 -18.69
C GLY A 197 -1.25 5.60 -19.23
N HIS A 198 -2.08 5.02 -20.09
CA HIS A 198 -3.30 5.62 -20.64
C HIS A 198 -4.52 5.26 -19.81
N SER A 199 -4.54 5.67 -18.55
CA SER A 199 -5.65 5.40 -17.65
C SER A 199 -5.83 6.54 -16.68
N GLU A 200 -6.99 6.59 -16.05
CA GLU A 200 -7.43 7.68 -15.18
C GLU A 200 -7.72 7.16 -13.76
N ASN A 201 -7.80 8.10 -12.85
CA ASN A 201 -8.31 7.89 -11.50
C ASN A 201 -9.58 8.71 -11.32
N ASP A 202 -10.71 8.06 -11.11
CA ASP A 202 -12.02 8.72 -11.01
C ASP A 202 -12.16 9.63 -9.78
N CYS A 203 -11.31 9.45 -8.76
CA CYS A 203 -11.24 10.36 -7.62
C CYS A 203 -10.47 11.66 -7.95
N GLN A 204 -9.62 11.69 -8.99
CA GLN A 204 -8.65 12.75 -9.20
C GLN A 204 -9.27 14.14 -9.34
N ASN A 205 -10.31 14.27 -10.16
CA ASN A 205 -10.94 15.57 -10.40
C ASN A 205 -11.63 16.09 -9.15
N LEU A 206 -12.37 15.24 -8.43
CA LEU A 206 -13.01 15.60 -7.17
C LEU A 206 -11.99 15.99 -6.12
N VAL A 207 -10.93 15.20 -5.94
CA VAL A 207 -9.89 15.49 -4.96
C VAL A 207 -9.15 16.78 -5.30
N ALA A 208 -8.87 17.04 -6.60
CA ALA A 208 -8.26 18.29 -7.04
C ALA A 208 -9.16 19.52 -6.82
N SER A 209 -10.48 19.37 -6.89
CA SER A 209 -11.41 20.47 -6.60
C SER A 209 -11.51 20.78 -5.10
N LEU A 210 -11.43 19.76 -4.24
CA LEU A 210 -11.50 19.91 -2.79
C LEU A 210 -10.17 20.36 -2.16
N TYR A 211 -9.02 20.01 -2.77
CA TYR A 211 -7.68 20.24 -2.22
C TYR A 211 -6.81 21.03 -3.20
N PRO A 212 -6.70 22.38 -3.04
CA PRO A 212 -5.92 23.25 -3.95
C PRO A 212 -4.44 22.84 -4.08
N GLU A 213 -3.82 22.28 -3.03
CA GLU A 213 -2.46 21.77 -3.05
C GLU A 213 -2.29 20.61 -4.04
N ILE A 214 -3.25 19.68 -4.08
CA ILE A 214 -3.25 18.57 -5.03
C ILE A 214 -3.42 19.08 -6.46
N SER A 215 -4.35 20.03 -6.66
CA SER A 215 -4.53 20.72 -7.95
C SER A 215 -3.24 21.37 -8.42
N SER A 216 -2.52 22.05 -7.52
CA SER A 216 -1.25 22.71 -7.81
C SER A 216 -0.16 21.72 -8.23
N VAL A 217 -0.04 20.57 -7.56
CA VAL A 217 0.91 19.50 -7.93
C VAL A 217 0.55 18.91 -9.28
N LEU A 218 -0.72 18.57 -9.52
CA LEU A 218 -1.18 18.03 -10.80
C LEU A 218 -0.89 18.98 -11.96
N LYS A 219 -1.18 20.28 -11.78
CA LYS A 219 -0.89 21.32 -12.79
C LYS A 219 0.61 21.41 -13.09
N TRP A 220 1.45 21.45 -12.05
CA TRP A 220 2.90 21.55 -12.23
C TRP A 220 3.48 20.31 -12.94
N LEU A 221 3.06 19.12 -12.52
CA LEU A 221 3.54 17.86 -13.09
C LEU A 221 3.05 17.62 -14.52
N LYS A 222 1.96 18.27 -14.97
CA LYS A 222 1.41 18.12 -16.32
C LYS A 222 2.40 18.53 -17.42
N ASP A 223 3.27 19.50 -17.13
CA ASP A 223 4.32 19.95 -18.05
C ASP A 223 5.54 18.99 -18.04
N GLN A 224 5.61 18.09 -17.07
CA GLN A 224 6.72 17.14 -16.86
C GLN A 224 6.38 15.71 -17.28
N GLY A 225 5.09 15.39 -17.41
CA GLY A 225 4.63 14.04 -17.73
C GLY A 225 3.12 13.85 -17.65
N ASN A 226 2.69 12.63 -17.35
CA ASN A 226 1.28 12.29 -17.16
C ASN A 226 0.99 12.03 -15.68
N PRO A 227 0.67 13.07 -14.87
CA PRO A 227 0.45 12.93 -13.44
C PRO A 227 -0.86 12.23 -13.13
N LYS A 228 -0.81 11.35 -12.13
CA LYS A 228 -1.97 10.63 -11.62
C LYS A 228 -2.01 10.62 -10.10
N LEU A 229 -3.21 10.75 -9.57
CA LEU A 229 -3.46 10.51 -8.15
C LEU A 229 -3.39 9.01 -7.87
N THR A 230 -2.75 8.59 -6.77
CA THR A 230 -2.81 7.20 -6.31
C THR A 230 -3.90 7.01 -5.24
N GLY A 231 -4.79 6.05 -5.46
CA GLY A 231 -5.95 5.85 -4.58
C GLY A 231 -6.82 7.11 -4.50
N THR A 232 -7.19 7.50 -3.30
CA THR A 232 -7.87 8.77 -3.03
C THR A 232 -6.91 9.93 -2.76
N GLY A 233 -5.61 9.72 -2.98
CA GLY A 233 -4.58 10.73 -2.69
C GLY A 233 -4.07 10.61 -1.24
N SER A 234 -3.21 11.54 -0.85
CA SER A 234 -2.85 12.81 -1.51
C SER A 234 -1.67 12.72 -2.50
N CYS A 235 -0.91 11.61 -2.52
CA CYS A 235 0.22 11.51 -3.43
C CYS A 235 -0.21 11.46 -4.90
N ILE A 236 0.60 12.14 -5.71
CA ILE A 236 0.55 12.14 -7.17
C ILE A 236 1.82 11.47 -7.68
N PHE A 237 1.70 10.71 -8.76
CA PHE A 237 2.87 10.10 -9.39
C PHE A 237 2.90 10.36 -10.89
N CYS A 238 4.12 10.39 -11.44
CA CYS A 238 4.40 10.28 -12.87
C CYS A 238 5.25 9.05 -13.12
N GLN A 239 4.98 8.34 -14.22
CA GLN A 239 5.73 7.18 -14.68
C GLN A 239 6.79 7.62 -15.69
N PHE A 240 8.00 7.06 -15.56
CA PHE A 240 9.13 7.30 -16.44
C PHE A 240 9.80 5.98 -16.85
N GLU A 241 10.39 5.97 -18.05
CA GLU A 241 11.13 4.81 -18.54
C GLU A 241 12.45 4.59 -17.80
N THR A 242 13.12 5.69 -17.39
CA THR A 242 14.43 5.63 -16.73
C THR A 242 14.45 6.44 -15.44
N GLN A 243 15.39 6.09 -14.57
CA GLN A 243 15.61 6.79 -13.30
C GLN A 243 16.08 8.23 -13.53
N GLU A 244 16.94 8.42 -14.52
CA GLU A 244 17.51 9.73 -14.85
C GLU A 244 16.42 10.72 -15.23
N LYS A 245 15.48 10.33 -16.11
CA LYS A 245 14.32 11.17 -16.48
C LYS A 245 13.50 11.58 -15.26
N ALA A 246 13.24 10.62 -14.35
CA ALA A 246 12.50 10.90 -13.12
C ALA A 246 13.27 11.81 -12.17
N LYS A 247 14.60 11.64 -12.03
CA LYS A 247 15.46 12.48 -11.20
C LYS A 247 15.56 13.91 -11.71
N THR A 248 15.68 14.11 -13.03
CA THR A 248 15.71 15.46 -13.64
C THR A 248 14.47 16.27 -13.24
N VAL A 249 13.30 15.64 -13.23
CA VAL A 249 12.07 16.31 -12.79
C VAL A 249 12.08 16.56 -11.28
N LEU A 250 12.61 15.62 -10.49
CA LEU A 250 12.73 15.79 -9.04
C LEU A 250 13.64 16.98 -8.66
N GLU A 251 14.74 17.21 -9.39
CA GLU A 251 15.69 18.30 -9.13
C GLU A 251 15.07 19.70 -9.23
N VAL A 252 14.03 19.84 -10.05
CA VAL A 252 13.30 21.12 -10.23
C VAL A 252 11.98 21.18 -9.47
N LEU A 253 11.71 20.17 -8.62
CA LEU A 253 10.49 20.13 -7.81
C LEU A 253 10.47 21.26 -6.79
N PRO A 254 9.39 22.06 -6.71
CA PRO A 254 9.24 23.09 -5.69
C PRO A 254 9.39 22.57 -4.26
N ASN A 255 10.20 23.22 -3.43
CA ASN A 255 10.55 22.82 -2.05
C ASN A 255 9.36 22.71 -1.08
N LYS A 256 8.21 23.27 -1.42
CA LYS A 256 6.98 23.15 -0.63
C LYS A 256 6.40 21.73 -0.63
N TRP A 257 6.79 20.90 -1.58
CA TRP A 257 6.37 19.50 -1.70
C TRP A 257 7.52 18.54 -1.37
N ILE A 258 7.19 17.32 -1.02
CA ILE A 258 8.17 16.24 -0.87
C ILE A 258 8.10 15.37 -2.13
N GLY A 259 9.21 15.19 -2.81
CA GLY A 259 9.34 14.28 -3.94
C GLY A 259 10.36 13.17 -3.68
N PHE A 260 10.13 12.02 -4.27
CA PHE A 260 11.12 10.94 -4.32
C PHE A 260 10.93 10.09 -5.57
N VAL A 261 12.05 9.54 -6.05
CA VAL A 261 12.07 8.64 -7.20
C VAL A 261 12.20 7.20 -6.69
N THR A 262 11.39 6.31 -7.24
CA THR A 262 11.36 4.90 -6.86
C THR A 262 11.12 4.00 -8.08
N LYS A 263 11.58 2.75 -8.00
CA LYS A 263 11.34 1.74 -9.02
C LYS A 263 10.05 0.96 -8.74
N GLY A 264 9.31 0.60 -9.78
CA GLY A 264 8.26 -0.41 -9.70
C GLY A 264 8.87 -1.80 -9.46
N ILE A 265 8.30 -2.56 -8.54
CA ILE A 265 8.72 -3.93 -8.24
C ILE A 265 7.58 -4.91 -8.47
N SER A 266 7.88 -6.12 -8.91
CA SER A 266 6.88 -7.15 -9.24
C SER A 266 6.38 -7.95 -8.04
N THR A 267 7.21 -8.03 -6.98
CA THR A 267 6.95 -8.87 -5.80
C THR A 267 7.31 -8.11 -4.54
N SER A 268 6.47 -8.24 -3.52
CA SER A 268 6.71 -7.64 -2.21
C SER A 268 7.97 -8.21 -1.56
N PRO A 269 8.89 -7.37 -1.06
CA PRO A 269 10.06 -7.79 -0.31
C PRO A 269 9.75 -8.60 0.95
N VAL A 270 8.55 -8.44 1.53
CA VAL A 270 8.10 -9.22 2.69
C VAL A 270 8.12 -10.72 2.38
N HIS A 271 7.61 -11.14 1.22
CA HIS A 271 7.58 -12.54 0.80
C HIS A 271 8.99 -13.10 0.62
N LYS A 272 9.90 -12.32 0.03
CA LYS A 272 11.32 -12.72 -0.06
C LYS A 272 11.98 -12.93 1.31
N THR A 273 11.59 -12.13 2.30
CA THR A 273 12.08 -12.30 3.68
C THR A 273 11.53 -13.59 4.28
N ILE A 274 10.25 -13.90 4.09
CA ILE A 274 9.61 -15.12 4.59
C ILE A 274 10.26 -16.37 3.96
N ASP A 275 10.44 -16.36 2.63
CA ASP A 275 11.10 -17.47 1.91
C ASP A 275 12.49 -17.75 2.47
N ARG A 276 13.29 -16.72 2.75
CA ARG A 276 14.62 -16.87 3.37
C ARG A 276 14.56 -17.49 4.77
N LEU A 277 13.54 -17.18 5.55
CA LEU A 277 13.32 -17.78 6.86
C LEU A 277 12.95 -19.27 6.76
N GLU A 278 12.35 -19.71 5.65
CA GLU A 278 12.05 -21.12 5.37
C GLU A 278 13.30 -21.93 5.04
N PHE A 279 14.16 -21.40 4.19
CA PHE A 279 15.38 -22.08 3.74
C PHE A 279 16.56 -21.98 4.73
N GLY A 280 16.57 -20.98 5.62
CA GLY A 280 17.59 -20.81 6.65
C GLY A 280 17.42 -21.68 7.90
N ALA A 281 16.28 -22.33 8.06
CA ALA A 281 15.96 -23.24 9.16
C ALA A 281 16.16 -24.71 8.77
N SER A 282 17.24 -25.06 8.06
CA SER A 282 17.69 -26.46 8.02
C SER A 282 18.20 -26.83 9.40
N PRO A 283 17.67 -27.84 10.09
CA PRO A 283 18.24 -28.32 11.32
C PRO A 283 19.60 -28.90 10.97
N SER A 284 20.67 -28.17 11.31
CA SER A 284 21.95 -28.82 11.52
C SER A 284 21.77 -29.85 12.62
N GLY A 285 21.99 -31.15 12.27
CA GLY A 285 21.77 -32.36 13.04
C GLY A 285 22.41 -32.41 14.41
#